data_68b42353a3f5fe6abedf91ba35012a62
#
_entry.id   68b42353a3f5fe6abedf91ba35012a62
#
_cell.length_a   1.000
_cell.length_b   1.000
_cell.length_c   1.000
_cell.angle_alpha   90.00
_cell.angle_beta   90.00
_cell.angle_gamma   90.00
#
_symmetry.space_group_name_H-M   'P 1'
#
loop_
_entity.id
_entity.type
_entity.pdbx_description
1 polymer ?
#
loop_
_entity_poly.entity_id
_entity_poly.type
_entity_poly.pdbx_seq_one_letter_code
_entity_poly.pdbx_strand_id
1 'polypeptide(L)'
;MVYEVTGTAALILNVRPRPNRDHSVVFEALSLGAGLPAEEFTDSHGNSVRRVTLAPGTNCIRHDAIVAASSQPDNHDLPTDSAPLAPGDLPMDVLRYTLPSRYCDSDKLTNFAWEKFGQVENGLPRVRAISRWLHDNIEYRYLSGRADLSAWDVLQRGYGVCRDFAHLAIALNRTFNIPARYVTGHLPDIGFPDPDNHMDFHAYGEVYLGGHWFTTDARFHVPRIGRIKVSSGQDAVDGAFSTIYGAATLTYFQVWAYQVARGAVGVGDPLDFSQRLDNRWAVQTEAPYTVGE
;
A
#
# COMPACT_ATOMS: atom_id res chain seq x y z
N MET A 1 8.64 -5.86 13.77
CA MET A 1 8.60 -7.21 13.16
C MET A 1 9.56 -8.10 13.92
N VAL A 2 9.13 -9.33 14.25
CA VAL A 2 10.01 -10.34 14.85
C VAL A 2 9.98 -11.59 13.98
N TYR A 3 11.15 -12.08 13.63
CA TYR A 3 11.34 -13.28 12.82
C TYR A 3 12.02 -14.36 13.64
N GLU A 4 11.46 -15.57 13.64
CA GLU A 4 12.13 -16.77 14.12
C GLU A 4 12.77 -17.49 12.95
N VAL A 5 14.08 -17.71 13.04
CA VAL A 5 14.91 -18.21 11.97
C VAL A 5 15.57 -19.52 12.38
N THR A 6 15.29 -20.61 11.66
CA THR A 6 15.84 -21.94 11.96
C THR A 6 17.07 -22.30 11.13
N GLY A 7 17.35 -21.51 10.08
CA GLY A 7 18.54 -21.65 9.22
C GLY A 7 18.92 -20.27 8.68
N THR A 8 19.87 -20.17 7.75
CA THR A 8 20.17 -18.91 7.09
C THR A 8 19.00 -18.48 6.22
N ALA A 9 18.56 -17.22 6.36
CA ALA A 9 17.50 -16.63 5.54
C ALA A 9 17.89 -15.26 5.02
N ALA A 10 17.41 -14.91 3.82
CA ALA A 10 17.50 -13.56 3.30
C ALA A 10 16.11 -12.89 3.37
N LEU A 11 16.10 -11.64 3.77
CA LEU A 11 14.91 -10.81 3.87
C LEU A 11 15.04 -9.61 2.93
N ILE A 12 14.04 -9.39 2.10
CA ILE A 12 13.92 -8.17 1.30
C ILE A 12 12.89 -7.28 1.99
N LEU A 13 13.27 -6.06 2.35
CA LEU A 13 12.45 -5.11 3.09
C LEU A 13 12.13 -3.87 2.27
N ASN A 14 10.84 -3.53 2.22
CA ASN A 14 10.27 -2.27 1.74
C ASN A 14 9.51 -1.62 2.90
N VAL A 15 10.20 -0.91 3.77
CA VAL A 15 9.58 -0.29 4.96
C VAL A 15 9.85 1.22 5.05
N ARG A 16 10.76 1.75 4.24
CA ARG A 16 11.12 3.17 4.27
C ARG A 16 10.10 4.01 3.52
N PRO A 17 9.61 5.12 4.11
CA PRO A 17 8.83 6.09 3.39
C PRO A 17 9.60 6.63 2.18
N ARG A 18 8.95 6.65 1.03
CA ARG A 18 9.50 7.16 -0.22
C ARG A 18 9.09 8.61 -0.40
N PRO A 19 10.00 9.59 -0.24
CA PRO A 19 9.66 11.00 -0.39
C PRO A 19 9.00 11.29 -1.75
N ASN A 20 8.00 12.15 -1.72
CA ASN A 20 7.32 12.63 -2.91
C ASN A 20 6.89 14.11 -2.68
N ARG A 21 6.04 14.65 -3.56
CA ARG A 21 5.55 16.04 -3.43
C ARG A 21 4.66 16.26 -2.19
N ASP A 22 4.01 15.21 -1.66
CA ASP A 22 3.02 15.31 -0.59
C ASP A 22 3.62 14.97 0.78
N HIS A 23 4.82 14.36 0.83
CA HIS A 23 5.52 14.11 2.08
C HIS A 23 7.04 14.02 1.94
N SER A 24 7.73 14.35 3.02
CA SER A 24 9.18 14.22 3.15
C SER A 24 9.56 13.57 4.49
N VAL A 25 10.60 12.76 4.49
CA VAL A 25 11.15 12.15 5.70
C VAL A 25 11.99 13.19 6.43
N VAL A 26 11.65 13.49 7.68
CA VAL A 26 12.39 14.42 8.54
C VAL A 26 13.49 13.67 9.27
N PHE A 27 13.14 12.56 9.92
CA PHE A 27 14.06 11.66 10.60
C PHE A 27 13.59 10.22 10.40
N GLU A 28 14.53 9.29 10.32
CA GLU A 28 14.23 7.86 10.32
C GLU A 28 15.36 7.07 10.97
N ALA A 29 15.01 5.91 11.51
CA ALA A 29 15.98 4.91 11.98
C ALA A 29 15.45 3.50 11.66
N LEU A 30 16.32 2.66 11.15
CA LEU A 30 16.07 1.23 10.99
C LEU A 30 17.05 0.46 11.87
N SER A 31 16.51 -0.26 12.85
CA SER A 31 17.25 -1.20 13.68
C SER A 31 17.00 -2.62 13.17
N LEU A 32 18.07 -3.33 12.88
CA LEU A 32 18.05 -4.73 12.41
C LEU A 32 18.44 -5.72 13.53
N GLY A 33 18.48 -5.26 14.80
CA GLY A 33 18.94 -6.08 15.92
C GLY A 33 20.46 -6.16 16.00
N ALA A 34 21.03 -7.34 16.23
CA ALA A 34 22.43 -7.57 16.55
C ALA A 34 23.45 -7.31 15.40
N GLY A 35 23.29 -6.22 14.66
CA GLY A 35 24.23 -5.80 13.62
C GLY A 35 24.20 -6.66 12.37
N LEU A 36 23.04 -7.11 11.97
CA LEU A 36 22.85 -7.89 10.75
C LEU A 36 23.32 -7.11 9.52
N PRO A 37 24.06 -7.75 8.60
CA PRO A 37 24.45 -7.09 7.36
C PRO A 37 23.23 -6.73 6.52
N ALA A 38 23.19 -5.49 6.04
CA ALA A 38 22.15 -5.03 5.15
C ALA A 38 22.75 -4.26 3.97
N GLU A 39 22.21 -4.50 2.80
CA GLU A 39 22.53 -3.76 1.59
C GLU A 39 21.29 -3.03 1.09
N GLU A 40 21.45 -1.77 0.72
CA GLU A 40 20.38 -0.94 0.17
C GLU A 40 20.55 -0.82 -1.33
N PHE A 41 19.44 -0.91 -2.07
CA PHE A 41 19.39 -0.70 -3.51
C PHE A 41 18.04 -0.10 -3.93
N THR A 42 18.00 0.44 -5.14
CA THR A 42 16.75 0.90 -5.76
C THR A 42 16.30 -0.14 -6.77
N ASP A 43 15.04 -0.59 -6.65
CA ASP A 43 14.48 -1.54 -7.60
C ASP A 43 13.98 -0.88 -8.90
N SER A 44 13.45 -1.68 -9.83
CA SER A 44 12.95 -1.20 -11.13
C SER A 44 11.68 -0.34 -11.04
N HIS A 45 11.05 -0.24 -9.85
CA HIS A 45 9.90 0.61 -9.56
C HIS A 45 10.30 1.89 -8.80
N GLY A 46 11.60 2.05 -8.54
CA GLY A 46 12.16 3.15 -7.78
C GLY A 46 11.93 3.05 -6.28
N ASN A 47 11.65 1.86 -5.74
CA ASN A 47 11.54 1.64 -4.31
C ASN A 47 12.92 1.56 -3.66
N SER A 48 13.05 2.09 -2.44
CA SER A 48 14.26 1.91 -1.62
C SER A 48 14.14 0.58 -0.87
N VAL A 49 14.89 -0.39 -1.32
CA VAL A 49 14.81 -1.78 -0.88
C VAL A 49 16.05 -2.14 -0.08
N ARG A 50 15.89 -2.91 0.99
CA ARG A 50 17.01 -3.47 1.75
C ARG A 50 17.01 -4.99 1.72
N ARG A 51 18.15 -5.57 1.40
CA ARG A 51 18.42 -6.97 1.58
C ARG A 51 19.14 -7.18 2.91
N VAL A 52 18.54 -8.00 3.78
CA VAL A 52 19.08 -8.33 5.10
C VAL A 52 19.33 -9.83 5.19
N THR A 53 20.50 -10.24 5.68
CA THR A 53 20.76 -11.66 5.99
C THR A 53 20.45 -11.90 7.46
N LEU A 54 19.45 -12.73 7.73
CA LEU A 54 19.03 -13.12 9.07
C LEU A 54 19.85 -14.32 9.54
N ALA A 55 20.32 -14.26 10.78
CA ALA A 55 20.98 -15.39 11.45
C ALA A 55 19.96 -16.29 12.18
N PRO A 56 20.27 -17.58 12.42
CA PRO A 56 19.43 -18.43 13.23
C PRO A 56 19.10 -17.81 14.60
N GLY A 57 17.87 -18.01 15.07
CA GLY A 57 17.33 -17.42 16.31
C GLY A 57 16.33 -16.31 16.06
N THR A 58 16.00 -15.58 17.11
CA THR A 58 15.04 -14.47 17.10
C THR A 58 15.71 -13.19 16.55
N ASN A 59 15.14 -12.63 15.48
CA ASN A 59 15.60 -11.39 14.87
C ASN A 59 14.50 -10.32 14.97
N CYS A 60 14.78 -9.21 15.66
CA CYS A 60 13.86 -8.09 15.80
C CYS A 60 14.24 -6.96 14.84
N ILE A 61 13.31 -6.55 14.01
CA ILE A 61 13.46 -5.42 13.08
C ILE A 61 12.47 -4.33 13.47
N ARG A 62 12.99 -3.13 13.74
CA ARG A 62 12.19 -1.94 14.04
C ARG A 62 12.57 -0.83 13.07
N HIS A 63 11.56 -0.20 12.47
CA HIS A 63 11.72 1.01 11.66
C HIS A 63 10.84 2.11 12.24
N ASP A 64 11.43 3.25 12.53
CA ASP A 64 10.75 4.46 12.98
C ASP A 64 11.02 5.59 11.99
N ALA A 65 9.99 6.38 11.68
CA ALA A 65 10.15 7.58 10.86
C ALA A 65 9.25 8.73 11.34
N ILE A 66 9.79 9.93 11.30
CA ILE A 66 9.05 11.18 11.43
C ILE A 66 8.93 11.77 10.03
N VAL A 67 7.70 11.97 9.59
CA VAL A 67 7.38 12.41 8.23
C VAL A 67 6.58 13.70 8.29
N ALA A 68 7.04 14.71 7.55
CA ALA A 68 6.25 15.90 7.28
C ALA A 68 5.34 15.61 6.09
N ALA A 69 4.03 15.58 6.31
CA ALA A 69 3.03 15.30 5.28
C ALA A 69 2.21 16.55 4.96
N SER A 70 1.71 16.63 3.72
CA SER A 70 0.76 17.66 3.28
C SER A 70 -0.52 17.60 4.12
N SER A 71 -1.07 18.76 4.43
CA SER A 71 -2.41 18.90 5.02
C SER A 71 -3.54 18.86 3.98
N GLN A 72 -3.19 18.75 2.71
CA GLN A 72 -4.16 18.69 1.62
C GLN A 72 -4.60 17.25 1.35
N PRO A 73 -5.83 17.05 0.86
CA PRO A 73 -6.31 15.71 0.51
C PRO A 73 -5.61 15.17 -0.75
N ASP A 74 -5.68 13.86 -0.94
CA ASP A 74 -5.19 13.17 -2.15
C ASP A 74 -5.65 13.90 -3.42
N ASN A 75 -4.75 14.06 -4.40
CA ASN A 75 -5.01 14.63 -5.73
C ASN A 75 -5.51 16.10 -5.73
N HIS A 76 -5.33 16.85 -4.66
CA HIS A 76 -5.86 18.22 -4.50
C HIS A 76 -5.44 19.21 -5.59
N ASP A 77 -4.29 19.01 -6.21
CA ASP A 77 -3.68 19.87 -7.22
C ASP A 77 -3.64 19.24 -8.63
N LEU A 78 -4.31 18.10 -8.83
CA LEU A 78 -4.34 17.41 -10.12
C LEU A 78 -5.56 17.86 -10.96
N PRO A 79 -5.41 17.93 -12.30
CA PRO A 79 -6.51 18.27 -13.20
C PRO A 79 -7.68 17.29 -13.08
N THR A 80 -8.91 17.78 -13.00
CA THR A 80 -10.11 16.95 -12.83
C THR A 80 -10.68 16.39 -14.14
N ASP A 81 -10.19 16.87 -15.28
CA ASP A 81 -10.58 16.50 -16.64
C ASP A 81 -9.53 15.62 -17.36
N SER A 82 -8.61 15.02 -16.61
CA SER A 82 -7.55 14.18 -17.14
C SER A 82 -8.09 12.95 -17.88
N ALA A 83 -7.75 12.83 -19.14
CA ALA A 83 -8.05 11.69 -19.99
C ALA A 83 -6.87 10.70 -20.03
N PRO A 84 -7.12 9.40 -20.30
CA PRO A 84 -6.05 8.44 -20.52
C PRO A 84 -5.32 8.75 -21.83
N LEU A 85 -4.01 8.54 -21.84
CA LEU A 85 -3.22 8.54 -23.07
C LEU A 85 -3.44 7.24 -23.83
N ALA A 86 -3.35 7.30 -25.16
CA ALA A 86 -3.32 6.08 -25.96
C ALA A 86 -2.07 5.25 -25.61
N PRO A 87 -2.11 3.90 -25.68
CA PRO A 87 -0.94 3.07 -25.35
C PRO A 87 0.33 3.44 -26.10
N GLY A 88 0.22 3.94 -27.36
CA GLY A 88 1.35 4.40 -28.15
C GLY A 88 2.00 5.70 -27.68
N ASP A 89 1.30 6.48 -26.85
CA ASP A 89 1.74 7.78 -26.34
C ASP A 89 2.17 7.70 -24.86
N LEU A 90 2.04 6.51 -24.25
CA LEU A 90 2.45 6.31 -22.86
C LEU A 90 3.98 6.32 -22.73
N PRO A 91 4.51 6.93 -21.65
CA PRO A 91 5.92 6.77 -21.30
C PRO A 91 6.31 5.29 -21.16
N MET A 92 7.54 4.94 -21.58
CA MET A 92 8.01 3.55 -21.63
C MET A 92 7.97 2.85 -20.26
N ASP A 93 8.26 3.57 -19.18
CA ASP A 93 8.23 3.09 -17.81
C ASP A 93 6.80 2.93 -17.25
N VAL A 94 5.81 3.56 -17.89
CA VAL A 94 4.39 3.47 -17.54
C VAL A 94 3.69 2.28 -18.23
N LEU A 95 4.13 1.89 -19.43
CA LEU A 95 3.50 0.82 -20.22
C LEU A 95 3.29 -0.49 -19.46
N ARG A 96 4.25 -0.89 -18.61
CA ARG A 96 4.13 -2.12 -17.81
C ARG A 96 2.89 -2.17 -16.92
N TYR A 97 2.37 -1.02 -16.53
CA TYR A 97 1.21 -0.90 -15.66
C TYR A 97 -0.14 -1.01 -16.38
N THR A 98 -0.13 -1.30 -17.69
CA THR A 98 -1.33 -1.68 -18.46
C THR A 98 -1.50 -3.20 -18.53
N LEU A 99 -0.45 -3.97 -18.19
CA LEU A 99 -0.41 -5.42 -18.36
C LEU A 99 -0.95 -6.16 -17.12
N PRO A 100 -1.50 -7.38 -17.29
CA PRO A 100 -1.82 -8.23 -16.15
C PRO A 100 -0.56 -8.58 -15.36
N SER A 101 -0.75 -8.90 -14.10
CA SER A 101 0.33 -9.34 -13.20
C SER A 101 -0.19 -10.45 -12.28
N ARG A 102 0.66 -10.99 -11.39
CA ARG A 102 0.29 -12.15 -10.57
C ARG A 102 -1.05 -11.99 -9.85
N TYR A 103 -1.26 -10.83 -9.21
CA TYR A 103 -2.48 -10.58 -8.44
C TYR A 103 -3.50 -9.71 -9.16
N CYS A 104 -3.08 -9.01 -10.21
CA CYS A 104 -3.94 -8.18 -11.03
C CYS A 104 -4.16 -8.85 -12.40
N ASP A 105 -4.92 -9.94 -12.41
CA ASP A 105 -5.25 -10.78 -13.58
C ASP A 105 -6.36 -10.12 -14.42
N SER A 106 -6.06 -8.93 -14.96
CA SER A 106 -6.99 -8.07 -15.73
C SER A 106 -7.59 -8.76 -16.96
N ASP A 107 -6.87 -9.70 -17.56
CA ASP A 107 -7.34 -10.53 -18.66
C ASP A 107 -8.59 -11.35 -18.31
N LYS A 108 -8.70 -11.84 -17.08
CA LYS A 108 -9.89 -12.58 -16.61
C LYS A 108 -11.11 -11.69 -16.33
N LEU A 109 -10.87 -10.39 -16.11
CA LEU A 109 -11.90 -9.43 -15.73
C LEU A 109 -12.53 -8.70 -16.90
N THR A 110 -12.08 -8.92 -18.13
CA THR A 110 -12.46 -8.15 -19.33
C THR A 110 -13.97 -8.10 -19.52
N ASN A 111 -14.65 -9.24 -19.52
CA ASN A 111 -16.11 -9.28 -19.76
C ASN A 111 -16.87 -8.54 -18.65
N PHE A 112 -16.54 -8.77 -17.39
CA PHE A 112 -17.14 -8.09 -16.26
C PHE A 112 -16.91 -6.57 -16.32
N ALA A 113 -15.69 -6.14 -16.59
CA ALA A 113 -15.34 -4.74 -16.65
C ALA A 113 -16.11 -4.00 -17.75
N TRP A 114 -16.17 -4.56 -18.94
CA TRP A 114 -16.89 -3.96 -20.07
C TRP A 114 -18.41 -3.97 -19.86
N GLU A 115 -18.99 -5.00 -19.27
CA GLU A 115 -20.40 -5.04 -18.92
C GLU A 115 -20.78 -3.93 -17.93
N LYS A 116 -19.95 -3.73 -16.87
CA LYS A 116 -20.26 -2.80 -15.79
C LYS A 116 -19.85 -1.37 -16.10
N PHE A 117 -18.72 -1.13 -16.73
CA PHE A 117 -18.09 0.19 -16.85
C PHE A 117 -17.84 0.62 -18.29
N GLY A 118 -18.13 -0.23 -19.28
CA GLY A 118 -17.85 0.07 -20.69
C GLY A 118 -18.54 1.32 -21.24
N GLN A 119 -19.71 1.67 -20.71
CA GLN A 119 -20.48 2.85 -21.12
C GLN A 119 -20.12 4.12 -20.31
N VAL A 120 -19.32 4.01 -19.26
CA VAL A 120 -18.83 5.18 -18.51
C VAL A 120 -17.75 5.87 -19.32
N GLU A 121 -17.75 7.19 -19.34
CA GLU A 121 -16.72 7.99 -19.99
C GLU A 121 -15.32 7.56 -19.54
N ASN A 122 -14.41 7.37 -20.50
CA ASN A 122 -13.05 6.90 -20.21
C ASN A 122 -12.24 7.99 -19.46
N GLY A 123 -11.31 7.55 -18.61
CA GLY A 123 -10.51 8.45 -17.78
C GLY A 123 -11.00 8.51 -16.35
N LEU A 124 -10.89 9.68 -15.72
CA LEU A 124 -11.21 9.87 -14.30
C LEU A 124 -12.66 9.48 -13.92
N PRO A 125 -13.69 9.74 -14.77
CA PRO A 125 -15.06 9.27 -14.48
C PRO A 125 -15.13 7.76 -14.33
N ARG A 126 -14.49 6.99 -15.22
CA ARG A 126 -14.46 5.51 -15.16
C ARG A 126 -13.69 5.01 -13.93
N VAL A 127 -12.53 5.60 -13.63
CA VAL A 127 -11.76 5.27 -12.42
C VAL A 127 -12.59 5.46 -11.15
N ARG A 128 -13.33 6.56 -11.06
CA ARG A 128 -14.24 6.84 -9.94
C ARG A 128 -15.41 5.87 -9.87
N ALA A 129 -15.98 5.50 -11.02
CA ALA A 129 -17.07 4.53 -11.08
C ALA A 129 -16.60 3.13 -10.62
N ILE A 130 -15.40 2.69 -11.02
CA ILE A 130 -14.78 1.45 -10.55
C ILE A 130 -14.56 1.49 -9.04
N SER A 131 -13.92 2.56 -8.53
CA SER A 131 -13.64 2.71 -7.10
C SER A 131 -14.92 2.71 -6.27
N ARG A 132 -15.97 3.42 -6.69
CA ARG A 132 -17.28 3.43 -6.03
C ARG A 132 -17.93 2.06 -6.03
N TRP A 133 -17.95 1.39 -7.18
CA TRP A 133 -18.56 0.07 -7.27
C TRP A 133 -17.89 -0.92 -6.31
N LEU A 134 -16.57 -0.90 -6.23
CA LEU A 134 -15.81 -1.74 -5.29
C LEU A 134 -16.18 -1.43 -3.85
N HIS A 135 -16.22 -0.15 -3.49
CA HIS A 135 -16.62 0.29 -2.15
C HIS A 135 -18.01 -0.20 -1.75
N ASP A 136 -18.95 -0.16 -2.70
CA ASP A 136 -20.37 -0.47 -2.46
C ASP A 136 -20.66 -1.99 -2.52
N ASN A 137 -19.83 -2.81 -3.19
CA ASN A 137 -20.14 -4.21 -3.50
C ASN A 137 -19.14 -5.23 -2.95
N ILE A 138 -17.95 -4.81 -2.50
CA ILE A 138 -16.96 -5.69 -1.86
C ILE A 138 -16.91 -5.37 -0.38
N GLU A 139 -17.15 -6.37 0.46
CA GLU A 139 -17.07 -6.21 1.91
C GLU A 139 -15.61 -6.11 2.36
N TYR A 140 -15.26 -5.06 3.12
CA TYR A 140 -13.98 -5.05 3.82
C TYR A 140 -14.04 -5.98 5.03
N ARG A 141 -13.15 -6.97 5.05
CA ARG A 141 -13.11 -7.95 6.16
C ARG A 141 -11.67 -8.10 6.63
N TYR A 142 -11.36 -7.46 7.76
CA TYR A 142 -10.03 -7.54 8.38
C TYR A 142 -9.61 -8.99 8.63
N LEU A 143 -8.33 -9.30 8.53
CA LEU A 143 -7.73 -10.64 8.64
C LEU A 143 -8.20 -11.68 7.62
N SER A 144 -9.00 -11.33 6.61
CA SER A 144 -9.41 -12.25 5.56
C SER A 144 -8.42 -12.38 4.40
N GLY A 145 -7.31 -11.63 4.44
CA GLY A 145 -6.29 -11.61 3.40
C GLY A 145 -5.57 -12.96 3.26
N ARG A 146 -5.36 -13.40 2.01
CA ARG A 146 -4.59 -14.62 1.68
C ARG A 146 -3.63 -14.32 0.56
N ALA A 147 -2.42 -14.92 0.64
CA ALA A 147 -1.34 -14.69 -0.33
C ALA A 147 -1.57 -15.36 -1.70
N ASP A 148 -2.56 -16.24 -1.82
CA ASP A 148 -2.88 -16.98 -3.04
C ASP A 148 -3.98 -16.34 -3.89
N LEU A 149 -4.72 -15.34 -3.36
CA LEU A 149 -5.89 -14.76 -4.03
C LEU A 149 -5.50 -13.64 -5.01
N SER A 150 -6.00 -13.75 -6.24
CA SER A 150 -5.92 -12.72 -7.28
C SER A 150 -7.14 -11.79 -7.27
N ALA A 151 -7.14 -10.77 -8.13
CA ALA A 151 -8.27 -9.85 -8.31
C ALA A 151 -9.55 -10.59 -8.74
N TRP A 152 -9.42 -11.59 -9.61
CA TRP A 152 -10.54 -12.45 -9.99
C TRP A 152 -11.16 -13.19 -8.81
N ASP A 153 -10.30 -13.79 -7.95
CA ASP A 153 -10.78 -14.53 -6.78
C ASP A 153 -11.51 -13.61 -5.80
N VAL A 154 -11.03 -12.38 -5.62
CA VAL A 154 -11.67 -11.36 -4.77
C VAL A 154 -13.04 -10.97 -5.31
N LEU A 155 -13.17 -10.77 -6.63
CA LEU A 155 -14.46 -10.50 -7.27
C LEU A 155 -15.46 -11.64 -7.01
N GLN A 156 -15.02 -12.89 -7.12
CA GLN A 156 -15.91 -14.05 -6.93
C GLN A 156 -16.37 -14.22 -5.48
N ARG A 157 -15.49 -13.94 -4.52
CA ARG A 157 -15.81 -14.12 -3.10
C ARG A 157 -16.55 -12.93 -2.47
N GLY A 158 -16.47 -11.72 -3.06
CA GLY A 158 -17.18 -10.53 -2.64
C GLY A 158 -16.65 -9.85 -1.36
N TYR A 159 -15.48 -10.23 -0.85
CA TYR A 159 -14.87 -9.59 0.32
C TYR A 159 -13.34 -9.67 0.28
N GLY A 160 -12.66 -8.79 1.04
CA GLY A 160 -11.22 -8.77 1.09
C GLY A 160 -10.66 -7.74 2.07
N VAL A 161 -9.32 -7.61 2.08
CA VAL A 161 -8.58 -6.57 2.80
C VAL A 161 -8.15 -5.46 1.84
N CYS A 162 -7.52 -4.39 2.33
CA CYS A 162 -7.08 -3.24 1.51
C CYS A 162 -6.25 -3.64 0.29
N ARG A 163 -5.36 -4.65 0.42
CA ARG A 163 -4.59 -5.21 -0.69
C ARG A 163 -5.49 -5.78 -1.79
N ASP A 164 -6.54 -6.49 -1.41
CA ASP A 164 -7.46 -7.14 -2.33
C ASP A 164 -8.31 -6.10 -3.10
N PHE A 165 -8.76 -5.05 -2.40
CA PHE A 165 -9.41 -3.88 -3.02
C PHE A 165 -8.50 -3.18 -4.03
N ALA A 166 -7.22 -2.97 -3.67
CA ALA A 166 -6.24 -2.36 -4.55
C ALA A 166 -6.01 -3.22 -5.82
N HIS A 167 -5.81 -4.53 -5.67
CA HIS A 167 -5.60 -5.44 -6.81
C HIS A 167 -6.79 -5.44 -7.76
N LEU A 168 -8.02 -5.52 -7.23
CA LEU A 168 -9.22 -5.55 -8.06
C LEU A 168 -9.44 -4.21 -8.76
N ALA A 169 -9.22 -3.07 -8.07
CA ALA A 169 -9.29 -1.75 -8.70
C ALA A 169 -8.27 -1.59 -9.83
N ILE A 170 -7.03 -2.01 -9.60
CA ILE A 170 -5.93 -1.96 -10.58
C ILE A 170 -6.26 -2.83 -11.79
N ALA A 171 -6.66 -4.08 -11.57
CA ALA A 171 -6.98 -5.01 -12.63
C ALA A 171 -8.14 -4.50 -13.52
N LEU A 172 -9.20 -3.95 -12.93
CA LEU A 172 -10.31 -3.36 -13.66
C LEU A 172 -9.90 -2.12 -14.48
N ASN A 173 -9.04 -1.25 -13.96
CA ASN A 173 -8.52 -0.10 -14.72
C ASN A 173 -7.66 -0.55 -15.90
N ARG A 174 -6.79 -1.54 -15.71
CA ARG A 174 -5.93 -2.09 -16.78
C ARG A 174 -6.73 -2.70 -17.92
N THR A 175 -7.91 -3.25 -17.68
CA THR A 175 -8.82 -3.75 -18.72
C THR A 175 -9.20 -2.69 -19.74
N PHE A 176 -9.18 -1.41 -19.35
CA PHE A 176 -9.45 -0.27 -20.23
C PHE A 176 -8.17 0.43 -20.72
N ASN A 177 -7.01 -0.23 -20.61
CA ASN A 177 -5.70 0.33 -20.91
C ASN A 177 -5.36 1.59 -20.09
N ILE A 178 -6.01 1.78 -18.94
CA ILE A 178 -5.63 2.81 -17.98
C ILE A 178 -4.47 2.24 -17.15
N PRO A 179 -3.25 2.79 -17.26
CA PRO A 179 -2.14 2.31 -16.47
C PRO A 179 -2.45 2.46 -14.99
N ALA A 180 -2.30 1.38 -14.23
CA ALA A 180 -2.59 1.37 -12.80
C ALA A 180 -1.51 0.59 -12.05
N ARG A 181 -1.01 1.15 -10.94
CA ARG A 181 0.02 0.52 -10.12
C ARG A 181 -0.41 0.37 -8.66
N TYR A 182 0.11 -0.65 -8.04
CA TYR A 182 -0.08 -0.94 -6.63
C TYR A 182 0.83 -0.06 -5.78
N VAL A 183 0.33 0.38 -4.64
CA VAL A 183 1.09 1.15 -3.66
C VAL A 183 0.85 0.58 -2.27
N THR A 184 1.92 0.46 -1.49
CA THR A 184 1.88 0.19 -0.05
C THR A 184 2.41 1.40 0.69
N GLY A 185 1.78 1.72 1.82
CA GLY A 185 2.21 2.84 2.65
C GLY A 185 1.48 2.90 3.99
N HIS A 186 1.53 4.05 4.63
CA HIS A 186 0.81 4.31 5.86
C HIS A 186 -0.32 5.31 5.61
N LEU A 187 -1.42 5.14 6.32
CA LEU A 187 -2.58 6.03 6.24
C LEU A 187 -3.10 6.31 7.66
N PRO A 188 -2.69 7.42 8.29
CA PRO A 188 -3.24 7.84 9.57
C PRO A 188 -4.69 8.34 9.43
N ASP A 189 -5.40 8.43 10.54
CA ASP A 189 -6.83 8.80 10.58
C ASP A 189 -7.08 10.31 10.55
N ILE A 190 -6.23 11.08 9.88
CA ILE A 190 -6.32 12.54 9.85
C ILE A 190 -7.63 12.97 9.17
N GLY A 191 -8.52 13.60 9.96
CA GLY A 191 -9.80 14.10 9.47
C GLY A 191 -10.81 13.03 9.05
N PHE A 192 -10.51 11.76 9.25
CA PHE A 192 -11.37 10.65 8.85
C PHE A 192 -11.28 9.50 9.87
N PRO A 193 -12.31 9.28 10.69
CA PRO A 193 -12.33 8.13 11.61
C PRO A 193 -12.50 6.84 10.81
N ASP A 194 -11.55 5.91 10.97
CA ASP A 194 -11.71 4.54 10.47
C ASP A 194 -12.32 3.68 11.58
N PRO A 195 -13.55 3.20 11.45
CA PRO A 195 -14.21 2.41 12.48
C PRO A 195 -13.54 1.04 12.70
N ASP A 196 -12.88 0.51 11.68
CA ASP A 196 -12.19 -0.79 11.75
C ASP A 196 -10.77 -0.71 12.31
N ASN A 197 -10.34 0.41 12.63
CA ASN A 197 -9.13 1.01 13.18
C ASN A 197 -8.02 0.09 13.71
N HIS A 198 -7.55 -0.79 12.86
CA HIS A 198 -6.28 -1.45 13.06
C HIS A 198 -5.20 -0.67 12.31
N MET A 199 -4.26 -0.06 13.05
CA MET A 199 -3.09 0.54 12.41
C MET A 199 -2.25 -0.56 11.77
N ASP A 200 -2.14 -0.50 10.45
CA ASP A 200 -1.41 -1.45 9.62
C ASP A 200 -0.83 -0.72 8.41
N PHE A 201 -0.04 -1.43 7.60
CA PHE A 201 0.21 -0.95 6.25
C PHE A 201 -1.10 -0.88 5.48
N HIS A 202 -1.24 0.18 4.70
CA HIS A 202 -2.39 0.36 3.84
C HIS A 202 -2.00 0.21 2.38
N ALA A 203 -2.79 -0.58 1.64
CA ALA A 203 -2.63 -0.78 0.21
C ALA A 203 -3.70 -0.02 -0.58
N TYR A 204 -3.28 0.62 -1.67
CA TYR A 204 -4.14 1.37 -2.57
C TYR A 204 -3.60 1.34 -4.00
N GLY A 205 -4.30 1.96 -4.93
CA GLY A 205 -3.87 2.08 -6.32
C GLY A 205 -3.46 3.51 -6.68
N GLU A 206 -2.65 3.65 -7.71
CA GLU A 206 -2.49 4.89 -8.46
C GLU A 206 -2.77 4.61 -9.93
N VAL A 207 -3.47 5.51 -10.62
CA VAL A 207 -3.76 5.44 -12.07
C VAL A 207 -3.10 6.59 -12.80
N TYR A 208 -2.62 6.35 -14.02
CA TYR A 208 -1.94 7.35 -14.83
C TYR A 208 -2.88 7.95 -15.87
N LEU A 209 -3.18 9.23 -15.73
CA LEU A 209 -4.06 9.98 -16.62
C LEU A 209 -3.44 11.36 -16.92
N GLY A 210 -3.48 11.79 -18.16
CA GLY A 210 -3.03 13.12 -18.56
C GLY A 210 -1.59 13.47 -18.17
N GLY A 211 -0.72 12.48 -18.03
CA GLY A 211 0.68 12.70 -17.60
C GLY A 211 0.90 12.64 -16.09
N HIS A 212 -0.12 12.35 -15.29
CA HIS A 212 -0.05 12.35 -13.83
C HIS A 212 -0.53 11.04 -13.20
N TRP A 213 0.06 10.69 -12.05
CA TRP A 213 -0.41 9.60 -11.21
C TRP A 213 -1.45 10.12 -10.22
N PHE A 214 -2.68 9.57 -10.29
CA PHE A 214 -3.77 9.87 -9.37
C PHE A 214 -3.92 8.75 -8.35
N THR A 215 -3.96 9.09 -7.08
CA THR A 215 -4.31 8.14 -6.01
C THR A 215 -5.76 7.70 -6.16
N THR A 216 -6.01 6.40 -6.10
CA THR A 216 -7.33 5.78 -6.05
C THR A 216 -7.38 4.74 -4.94
N ASP A 217 -8.34 4.87 -4.04
CA ASP A 217 -8.47 3.98 -2.88
C ASP A 217 -9.92 3.50 -2.77
N ALA A 218 -10.15 2.31 -3.30
CA ALA A 218 -11.49 1.75 -3.37
C ALA A 218 -12.05 1.32 -2.00
N ARG A 219 -11.21 1.11 -0.98
CA ARG A 219 -11.69 0.81 0.36
C ARG A 219 -12.46 1.99 0.96
N PHE A 220 -11.92 3.20 0.84
CA PHE A 220 -12.52 4.40 1.43
C PHE A 220 -13.33 5.22 0.43
N HIS A 221 -12.97 5.17 -0.85
CA HIS A 221 -13.59 5.90 -1.95
C HIS A 221 -13.67 7.42 -1.75
N VAL A 222 -12.88 7.97 -0.84
CA VAL A 222 -12.77 9.41 -0.56
C VAL A 222 -11.29 9.83 -0.51
N PRO A 223 -10.96 11.07 -0.89
CA PRO A 223 -9.61 11.60 -0.71
C PRO A 223 -9.23 11.61 0.79
N ARG A 224 -8.02 11.19 1.09
CA ARG A 224 -7.49 11.14 2.46
C ARG A 224 -6.33 12.13 2.61
N ILE A 225 -6.01 12.48 3.86
CA ILE A 225 -4.92 13.39 4.22
C ILE A 225 -3.82 12.58 4.91
N GLY A 226 -2.54 12.95 4.68
CA GLY A 226 -1.40 12.39 5.40
C GLY A 226 -0.95 11.02 4.93
N ARG A 227 -1.29 10.62 3.71
CA ARG A 227 -0.86 9.35 3.11
C ARG A 227 0.66 9.33 2.93
N ILE A 228 1.32 8.30 3.47
CA ILE A 228 2.77 8.11 3.37
C ILE A 228 3.06 6.92 2.48
N LYS A 229 3.64 7.17 1.31
CA LYS A 229 4.02 6.12 0.35
C LYS A 229 5.31 5.43 0.79
N VAL A 230 5.32 4.11 0.78
CA VAL A 230 6.49 3.27 1.06
C VAL A 230 6.99 2.64 -0.22
N SER A 231 6.16 1.88 -0.92
CA SER A 231 6.56 1.22 -2.16
C SER A 231 5.46 1.27 -3.22
N SER A 232 5.84 1.02 -4.47
CA SER A 232 4.91 0.85 -5.59
C SER A 232 5.40 -0.25 -6.51
N GLY A 233 4.47 -0.87 -7.26
CA GLY A 233 4.81 -1.92 -8.20
C GLY A 233 3.64 -2.33 -9.08
N GLN A 234 3.74 -3.43 -9.81
CA GLN A 234 2.64 -3.96 -10.60
C GLN A 234 1.52 -4.51 -9.71
N ASP A 235 1.91 -5.15 -8.62
CA ASP A 235 1.01 -5.65 -7.58
C ASP A 235 1.78 -5.87 -6.25
N ALA A 236 1.20 -6.62 -5.30
CA ALA A 236 1.82 -6.86 -4.00
C ALA A 236 3.12 -7.70 -4.05
N VAL A 237 3.47 -8.34 -5.15
CA VAL A 237 4.79 -9.00 -5.29
C VAL A 237 5.90 -7.96 -5.21
N ASP A 238 5.73 -6.84 -5.93
CA ASP A 238 6.71 -5.75 -5.94
C ASP A 238 6.57 -4.85 -4.71
N GLY A 239 5.34 -4.68 -4.21
CA GLY A 239 5.01 -3.76 -3.12
C GLY A 239 4.98 -4.40 -1.73
N ALA A 240 5.39 -5.65 -1.56
CA ALA A 240 5.42 -6.31 -0.26
C ALA A 240 6.38 -5.62 0.72
N PHE A 241 5.94 -5.39 1.96
CA PHE A 241 6.80 -4.80 3.00
C PHE A 241 7.97 -5.72 3.38
N SER A 242 7.79 -7.04 3.25
CA SER A 242 8.87 -8.02 3.38
C SER A 242 8.66 -9.24 2.47
N THR A 243 9.77 -9.77 1.96
CA THR A 243 9.81 -11.04 1.23
C THR A 243 10.90 -11.90 1.83
N ILE A 244 10.56 -13.15 2.20
CA ILE A 244 11.43 -14.06 2.91
C ILE A 244 11.96 -15.13 1.93
N TYR A 245 13.28 -15.35 1.95
CA TYR A 245 13.95 -16.44 1.24
C TYR A 245 14.69 -17.30 2.26
N GLY A 246 14.19 -18.51 2.50
CA GLY A 246 14.78 -19.46 3.44
C GLY A 246 13.91 -19.76 4.65
N ALA A 247 14.53 -20.30 5.70
CA ALA A 247 13.82 -20.85 6.86
C ALA A 247 13.60 -19.77 7.94
N ALA A 248 12.73 -18.83 7.68
CA ALA A 248 12.31 -17.80 8.64
C ALA A 248 10.79 -17.65 8.64
N THR A 249 10.23 -17.40 9.82
CA THR A 249 8.79 -17.16 10.04
C THR A 249 8.60 -15.83 10.73
N LEU A 250 7.71 -14.98 10.21
CA LEU A 250 7.29 -13.74 10.87
C LEU A 250 6.32 -14.10 12.01
N THR A 251 6.76 -13.93 13.26
CA THR A 251 5.98 -14.32 14.46
C THR A 251 5.31 -13.14 15.15
N TYR A 252 5.81 -11.92 14.92
CA TYR A 252 5.20 -10.70 15.43
C TYR A 252 5.30 -9.60 14.40
N PHE A 253 4.19 -8.88 14.21
CA PHE A 253 4.09 -7.77 13.29
C PHE A 253 3.19 -6.69 13.86
N GLN A 254 3.68 -5.45 13.91
CA GLN A 254 2.88 -4.31 14.34
C GLN A 254 3.31 -3.04 13.61
N VAL A 255 2.33 -2.22 13.27
CA VAL A 255 2.51 -0.95 12.57
C VAL A 255 1.72 0.14 13.28
N TRP A 256 2.31 1.32 13.43
CA TRP A 256 1.64 2.49 13.93
C TRP A 256 1.91 3.67 13.01
N ALA A 257 0.89 4.43 12.69
CA ALA A 257 0.99 5.67 11.94
C ALA A 257 -0.04 6.67 12.47
N TYR A 258 0.43 7.74 13.10
CA TYR A 258 -0.45 8.73 13.70
C TYR A 258 0.17 10.13 13.64
N GLN A 259 -0.68 11.16 13.69
CA GLN A 259 -0.26 12.55 13.68
C GLN A 259 0.19 12.98 15.08
N VAL A 260 1.30 13.72 15.13
CA VAL A 260 1.82 14.35 16.35
C VAL A 260 2.15 15.82 16.11
N ALA A 261 2.24 16.61 17.18
CA ALA A 261 2.76 17.96 17.09
C ALA A 261 4.25 17.94 16.72
N ARG A 262 4.69 19.00 16.03
CA ARG A 262 6.10 19.14 15.66
C ARG A 262 6.99 19.14 16.91
N GLY A 263 7.94 18.20 16.96
CA GLY A 263 8.90 18.08 18.05
C GLY A 263 8.36 17.40 19.32
N ALA A 264 7.13 16.84 19.28
CA ALA A 264 6.55 16.14 20.43
C ALA A 264 7.17 14.77 20.69
N VAL A 265 7.69 14.11 19.64
CA VAL A 265 8.32 12.78 19.72
C VAL A 265 9.61 12.77 18.90
N GLY A 266 10.53 11.89 19.28
CA GLY A 266 11.77 11.57 18.58
C GLY A 266 11.74 10.19 17.93
N VAL A 267 12.66 9.97 16.99
CA VAL A 267 12.89 8.63 16.43
C VAL A 267 13.54 7.76 17.52
N GLY A 268 12.96 6.57 17.71
CA GLY A 268 13.41 5.65 18.76
C GLY A 268 12.73 5.83 20.11
N ASP A 269 11.94 6.90 20.30
CA ASP A 269 11.15 7.08 21.53
C ASP A 269 10.17 5.91 21.72
N PRO A 270 9.78 5.61 22.97
CA PRO A 270 8.65 4.73 23.23
C PRO A 270 7.37 5.28 22.62
N LEU A 271 6.46 4.38 22.19
CA LEU A 271 5.16 4.78 21.68
C LEU A 271 4.36 5.49 22.78
N ASP A 272 3.86 6.68 22.47
CA ASP A 272 3.02 7.48 23.35
C ASP A 272 1.79 7.99 22.62
N PHE A 273 0.69 7.25 22.69
CA PHE A 273 -0.57 7.62 22.04
C PHE A 273 -1.25 8.83 22.68
N SER A 274 -0.79 9.31 23.85
CA SER A 274 -1.28 10.56 24.43
C SER A 274 -0.89 11.79 23.59
N GLN A 275 0.15 11.66 22.77
CA GLN A 275 0.63 12.70 21.83
C GLN A 275 -0.13 12.68 20.50
N ARG A 276 -1.02 11.72 20.30
CA ARG A 276 -1.78 11.56 19.06
C ARG A 276 -2.77 12.71 18.85
N LEU A 277 -2.75 13.35 17.67
CA LEU A 277 -3.61 14.47 17.27
C LEU A 277 -4.74 14.08 16.32
N ASP A 278 -4.57 13.01 15.54
CA ASP A 278 -5.59 12.45 14.68
C ASP A 278 -6.65 11.71 15.51
N ASN A 279 -7.45 10.86 14.91
CA ASN A 279 -8.61 10.24 15.56
C ASN A 279 -8.31 9.68 16.98
N ARG A 280 -8.72 10.41 18.01
CA ARG A 280 -8.53 10.03 19.41
C ARG A 280 -9.48 8.92 19.90
N TRP A 281 -10.44 8.51 19.07
CA TRP A 281 -11.47 7.53 19.40
C TRP A 281 -11.04 6.09 19.13
N ALA A 282 -9.94 5.94 18.40
CA ALA A 282 -9.39 4.66 18.07
C ALA A 282 -8.61 4.08 19.26
N VAL A 283 -9.27 3.23 20.02
CA VAL A 283 -8.59 2.36 20.99
C VAL A 283 -7.96 1.21 20.22
N GLN A 284 -6.64 1.18 20.13
CA GLN A 284 -5.97 -0.03 19.66
C GLN A 284 -6.17 -1.13 20.69
N THR A 285 -6.92 -2.14 20.33
CA THR A 285 -6.81 -3.44 21.00
C THR A 285 -5.49 -4.05 20.54
N GLU A 286 -4.57 -4.24 21.46
CA GLU A 286 -3.32 -4.97 21.25
C GLU A 286 -3.62 -6.45 21.00
N ALA A 287 -4.05 -6.79 19.81
CA ALA A 287 -4.02 -8.17 19.37
C ALA A 287 -2.78 -8.34 18.49
N PRO A 288 -1.77 -9.12 18.90
CA PRO A 288 -0.65 -9.43 18.03
C PRO A 288 -1.18 -10.14 16.79
N TYR A 289 -0.73 -9.68 15.62
CA TYR A 289 -1.00 -10.35 14.36
C TYR A 289 -0.27 -11.70 14.39
N THR A 290 -0.98 -12.78 14.63
CA THR A 290 -0.49 -14.12 14.35
C THR A 290 -0.67 -14.34 12.86
N VAL A 291 0.45 -14.47 12.12
CA VAL A 291 0.42 -14.89 10.72
C VAL A 291 -0.21 -16.28 10.71
N GLY A 292 -1.46 -16.36 10.22
CA GLY A 292 -2.16 -17.64 10.06
C GLY A 292 -1.38 -18.55 9.11
N GLU A 293 -1.38 -19.83 9.44
CA GLU A 293 -0.85 -20.94 8.67
C GLU A 293 -1.40 -20.99 7.23
#